data_95d8ebc415234d54bbeef335430a8b80
#
_entry.id   95d8ebc415234d54bbeef335430a8b80
#
_cell.length_a   1.000
_cell.length_b   1.000
_cell.length_c   1.000
_cell.angle_alpha   90.00
_cell.angle_beta   90.00
_cell.angle_gamma   90.00
#
_symmetry.space_group_name_H-M   'P 1'
#
loop_
_entity.id
_entity.type
_entity.pdbx_description
1 polymer ?
#
loop_
_entity_poly.entity_id
_entity_poly.type
_entity_poly.pdbx_seq_one_letter_code
_entity_poly.pdbx_strand_id
1 'polypeptide(L)' 'MTQTQWILDALKRGPITPIDALNGCGCFRLASRINDLRNAGHPIETKTLELPNGKHVAQYHLKERTATC' A
#
# COMPACT_ATOMS: atom_id res chain seq x y z
N MET A 1 -17.50 -0.32 -2.30
CA MET A 1 -16.12 -0.84 -2.12
C MET A 1 -15.52 -0.20 -0.88
N THR A 2 -14.90 -0.98 -0.03
CA THR A 2 -14.26 -0.44 1.18
C THR A 2 -12.89 0.12 0.82
N GLN A 3 -12.37 0.99 1.69
CA GLN A 3 -11.00 1.49 1.51
C GLN A 3 -9.99 0.36 1.49
N THR A 4 -10.19 -0.63 2.35
CA THR A 4 -9.29 -1.78 2.42
C THR A 4 -9.25 -2.53 1.10
N GLN A 5 -10.41 -2.75 0.49
CA GLN A 5 -10.49 -3.44 -0.79
C GLN A 5 -9.83 -2.62 -1.89
N TRP A 6 -10.06 -1.31 -1.89
CA TRP A 6 -9.44 -0.43 -2.87
C TRP A 6 -7.91 -0.50 -2.78
N ILE A 7 -7.41 -0.47 -1.53
CA ILE A 7 -5.98 -0.50 -1.29
C ILE A 7 -5.38 -1.83 -1.76
N LEU A 8 -6.05 -2.93 -1.46
CA LEU A 8 -5.56 -4.24 -1.89
C LEU A 8 -5.52 -4.33 -3.42
N ASP A 9 -6.56 -3.85 -4.08
CA ASP A 9 -6.59 -3.86 -5.54
C ASP A 9 -5.49 -3.00 -6.13
N ALA A 10 -5.24 -1.84 -5.50
CA ALA A 10 -4.17 -0.95 -5.96
C ALA A 10 -2.80 -1.61 -5.78
N LEU A 11 -2.60 -2.30 -4.66
CA LEU A 11 -1.35 -3.01 -4.41
C LEU A 11 -1.11 -4.12 -5.41
N LYS A 12 -2.17 -4.76 -5.89
CA LYS A 12 -2.03 -5.80 -6.91
C LYS A 12 -1.57 -5.24 -8.23
N ARG A 13 -1.85 -3.97 -8.49
CA ARG A 13 -1.40 -3.30 -9.71
C ARG A 13 0.00 -2.75 -9.59
N GLY A 14 0.43 -2.43 -8.36
CA GLY A 14 1.74 -1.89 -8.12
C GLY A 14 1.84 -1.28 -6.74
N PRO A 15 3.02 -0.75 -6.38
CA PRO A 15 3.20 -0.14 -5.07
C PRO A 15 2.37 1.13 -4.94
N ILE A 16 1.98 1.43 -3.69
CA ILE A 16 1.24 2.67 -3.41
C ILE A 16 1.89 3.42 -2.25
N THR A 17 1.63 4.73 -2.23
CA THR A 17 2.06 5.60 -1.15
C THR A 17 0.83 6.15 -0.43
N PRO A 18 0.99 6.75 0.76
CA PRO A 18 -0.14 7.38 1.44
C PRO A 18 -0.83 8.45 0.59
N ILE A 19 -0.07 9.17 -0.23
CA ILE A 19 -0.65 10.19 -1.11
C ILE A 19 -1.53 9.53 -2.17
N ASP A 20 -1.08 8.41 -2.71
CA ASP A 20 -1.87 7.66 -3.69
C ASP A 20 -3.20 7.22 -3.08
N ALA A 21 -3.16 6.72 -1.84
CA ALA A 21 -4.37 6.28 -1.17
C ALA A 21 -5.31 7.44 -0.89
N LEU A 22 -4.74 8.58 -0.49
CA LEU A 22 -5.55 9.77 -0.21
C LEU A 22 -6.25 10.25 -1.48
N ASN A 23 -5.53 10.31 -2.58
CA ASN A 23 -6.09 10.78 -3.85
C ASN A 23 -7.05 9.78 -4.46
N GLY A 24 -6.83 8.49 -4.22
CA GLY A 24 -7.65 7.45 -4.82
C GLY A 24 -8.93 7.16 -4.07
N CYS A 25 -8.84 6.96 -2.77
CA CYS A 25 -10.02 6.59 -1.98
C CYS A 25 -10.23 7.47 -0.75
N GLY A 26 -9.45 8.54 -0.61
CA GLY A 26 -9.59 9.45 0.53
C GLY A 26 -9.12 8.86 1.85
N CYS A 27 -8.21 7.90 1.80
CA CYS A 27 -7.76 7.22 3.00
C CYS A 27 -6.62 7.98 3.66
N PHE A 28 -6.89 8.56 4.83
CA PHE A 28 -5.87 9.27 5.58
C PHE A 28 -5.00 8.33 6.41
N ARG A 29 -5.50 7.12 6.68
CA ARG A 29 -4.81 6.19 7.56
C ARG A 29 -4.39 4.94 6.81
N LEU A 30 -3.57 5.14 5.81
CA LEU A 30 -3.13 4.02 4.99
C LEU A 30 -2.42 2.96 5.83
N ALA A 31 -1.60 3.39 6.81
CA ALA A 31 -0.88 2.43 7.64
C ALA A 31 -1.83 1.51 8.40
N SER A 32 -2.96 2.04 8.88
CA SER A 32 -3.95 1.21 9.56
C SER A 32 -4.57 0.19 8.61
N ARG A 33 -4.88 0.62 7.39
CA ARG A 33 -5.45 -0.29 6.40
C ARG A 33 -4.44 -1.36 5.99
N ILE A 34 -3.17 -0.97 5.88
CA ILE A 34 -2.11 -1.92 5.57
C ILE A 34 -1.99 -2.95 6.70
N ASN A 35 -2.07 -2.50 7.94
CA ASN A 35 -2.02 -3.41 9.08
C ASN A 35 -3.19 -4.40 9.04
N ASP A 36 -4.38 -3.93 8.71
CA ASP A 36 -5.55 -4.80 8.57
C ASP A 36 -5.31 -5.88 7.51
N LEU A 37 -4.72 -5.48 6.39
CA LEU A 37 -4.42 -6.43 5.33
C LEU A 37 -3.35 -7.44 5.74
N ARG A 38 -2.35 -7.00 6.48
CA ARG A 38 -1.33 -7.91 7.00
C ARG A 38 -1.95 -8.94 7.94
N ASN A 39 -2.86 -8.48 8.79
CA ASN A 39 -3.54 -9.37 9.72
C ASN A 39 -4.44 -10.36 8.99
N ALA A 40 -4.89 -10.01 7.81
CA ALA A 40 -5.71 -10.90 6.99
C ALA A 40 -4.85 -11.89 6.19
N GLY A 41 -3.52 -11.80 6.30
CA GLY A 41 -2.63 -12.74 5.65
C GLY A 41 -1.96 -12.25 4.39
N HIS A 42 -2.14 -10.99 4.04
CA HIS A 42 -1.49 -10.44 2.85
C HIS A 42 -0.07 -9.97 3.18
N PRO A 43 0.95 -10.47 2.47
CA PRO A 43 2.33 -10.08 2.75
C PRO A 43 2.62 -8.72 2.11
N ILE A 44 2.65 -7.68 2.93
CA ILE A 44 2.89 -6.33 2.46
C ILE A 44 4.20 -5.82 3.05
N GLU A 45 5.08 -5.34 2.18
CA GLU A 45 6.37 -4.81 2.57
C GLU A 45 6.33 -3.30 2.51
N THR A 46 6.95 -2.65 3.50
CA THR A 46 7.07 -1.19 3.53
C THR A 46 8.49 -0.82 3.13
N LYS A 47 8.62 0.08 2.17
CA LYS A 47 9.91 0.62 1.77
C LYS A 47 9.85 2.13 1.87
N THR A 48 11.01 2.75 2.08
CA THR A 48 11.11 4.20 2.13
C THR A 48 11.48 4.71 0.76
N LEU A 49 10.69 5.65 0.26
CA LEU A 49 10.95 6.30 -1.01
C LEU A 49 11.45 7.71 -0.74
N GLU A 50 12.58 8.05 -1.30
CA GLU A 50 13.15 9.39 -1.16
C GLU A 50 12.68 10.25 -2.32
N LEU A 51 12.11 11.40 -2.00
CA LEU A 51 11.62 12.33 -3.00
C LEU A 51 12.72 13.32 -3.39
N PRO A 52 12.61 13.92 -4.58
CA PRO A 52 13.63 14.90 -5.02
C PRO A 52 13.80 16.08 -4.08
N ASN A 53 12.78 16.39 -3.29
CA ASN A 53 12.86 17.50 -2.33
C ASN A 53 13.51 17.10 -1.02
N GLY A 54 14.05 15.88 -0.92
CA GLY A 54 14.72 15.41 0.28
C GLY A 54 13.80 14.77 1.31
N LYS A 55 12.51 14.71 1.05
CA LYS A 55 11.58 14.10 1.98
C LYS A 55 11.46 12.62 1.70
N HIS A 56 11.02 11.90 2.72
CA HIS A 56 10.85 10.45 2.62
C HIS A 56 9.38 10.10 2.84
N VAL A 57 8.88 9.17 2.06
CA VAL A 57 7.53 8.65 2.25
C VAL A 57 7.57 7.14 2.26
N ALA A 58 6.65 6.53 2.98
CA ALA A 58 6.52 5.09 2.97
C ALA A 58 5.88 4.65 1.67
N GLN A 59 6.38 3.58 1.09
CA GLN A 59 5.80 2.99 -0.10
C GLN A 59 5.51 1.54 0.21
N TYR A 60 4.28 1.10 -0.05
CA TYR A 60 3.85 -0.24 0.29
C TYR A 60 3.80 -1.10 -0.96
N HIS A 61 4.33 -2.31 -0.82
CA HIS A 61 4.40 -3.28 -1.92
C HIS A 61 3.74 -4.57 -1.48
N LEU A 62 2.89 -5.11 -2.31
CA LEU A 62 2.32 -6.41 -2.05
C LEU A 62 3.28 -7.47 -2.58
N LYS A 63 3.76 -8.31 -1.68
CA LYS A 63 4.72 -9.35 -2.05
C LYS A 63 4.05 -10.66 -2.39
N GLU A 64 2.79 -10.62 -2.68
CA GLU A 64 2.06 -11.81 -3.03
C GLU A 64 2.64 -12.45 -4.29
N ARG A 65 3.01 -13.73 -4.17
CA ARG A 65 3.60 -14.39 -5.27
C ARG A 65 2.57 -15.10 -6.00
N THR A 66 2.45 -14.79 -7.11
CA THR A 66 1.59 -15.60 -7.83
C THR A 66 2.42 -16.70 -8.36
N ALA A 67 2.38 -17.37 -8.12
CA ALA A 67 3.14 -18.20 -8.67
C ALA A 67 4.27 -18.50 -8.93
N THR A 68 4.45 -18.27 -9.00
CA THR A 68 5.21 -18.45 -9.10
C THR A 68 5.84 -18.64 -9.39
N CYS A 69 5.77 -18.52 -9.39
CA CYS A 69 6.25 -18.60 -9.52
C CYS A 69 6.51 -18.53 -9.43
#